data_33915632a7f0a74ec529ad5b160adce9
#
_entry.id   33915632a7f0a74ec529ad5b160adce9
#
_cell.length_a   1.000
_cell.length_b   1.000
_cell.length_c   1.000
_cell.angle_alpha   90.00
_cell.angle_beta   90.00
_cell.angle_gamma   90.00
#
_symmetry.space_group_name_H-M   'P 1'
#
loop_
_entity.id
_entity.type
_entity.pdbx_description
1 polymer ?
#
loop_
_entity_poly.entity_id
_entity_poly.type
_entity_poly.pdbx_seq_one_letter_code
_entity_poly.pdbx_strand_id
1 'polypeptide(L)'
;MYAAFNLMIRKVQANREYLLGTLIRQLEELQYRTTGSQQRIKEIDREIADLTAQNLVLSRLHGKGVLNAADYTAQSDVLENKITELRIERRTKITDSDENEMLEELKMLNDILKEVEIGIDFDAMLFEQTVDSITVDSNELLTFHLAGGISLPEKIREKGRCYRQ
;
A
#
# COMPACT_ATOMS: atom_id res chain seq x y z
N MET A 1 27.15 4.75 -2.28
CA MET A 1 25.71 4.96 -2.51
C MET A 1 25.40 5.11 -4.02
N TYR A 2 25.87 6.14 -4.74
CA TYR A 2 25.55 6.36 -6.17
C TYR A 2 25.86 5.19 -7.09
N ALA A 3 27.03 4.56 -6.93
CA ALA A 3 27.40 3.38 -7.72
C ALA A 3 26.48 2.16 -7.40
N ALA A 4 26.03 2.03 -6.15
CA ALA A 4 25.09 0.98 -5.77
C ALA A 4 23.71 1.22 -6.39
N PHE A 5 23.23 2.48 -6.40
CA PHE A 5 22.01 2.86 -7.11
C PHE A 5 22.08 2.52 -8.61
N ASN A 6 23.11 2.99 -9.31
CA ASN A 6 23.27 2.71 -10.75
C ASN A 6 23.34 1.21 -11.06
N LEU A 7 23.96 0.42 -10.18
CA LEU A 7 24.00 -1.03 -10.35
C LEU A 7 22.64 -1.67 -10.12
N MET A 8 21.94 -1.26 -9.06
CA MET A 8 20.62 -1.74 -8.72
C MET A 8 19.62 -1.42 -9.83
N ILE A 9 19.54 -0.15 -10.27
CA ILE A 9 18.56 0.28 -11.26
C ILE A 9 18.78 -0.39 -12.63
N ARG A 10 20.03 -0.64 -13.03
CA ARG A 10 20.35 -1.42 -14.23
C ARG A 10 19.89 -2.87 -14.13
N LYS A 11 20.03 -3.50 -12.96
CA LYS A 11 19.52 -4.85 -12.73
C LYS A 11 18.02 -4.91 -12.85
N VAL A 12 17.33 -3.92 -12.28
CA VAL A 12 15.86 -3.81 -12.37
C VAL A 12 15.44 -3.60 -13.82
N GLN A 13 16.08 -2.70 -14.54
CA GLN A 13 15.78 -2.44 -15.96
C GLN A 13 16.00 -3.69 -16.82
N ALA A 14 17.12 -4.40 -16.63
CA ALA A 14 17.42 -5.61 -17.37
C ALA A 14 16.42 -6.76 -17.12
N ASN A 15 15.83 -6.81 -15.93
CA ASN A 15 14.86 -7.83 -15.54
C ASN A 15 13.42 -7.27 -15.42
N ARG A 16 13.17 -6.09 -15.97
CA ARG A 16 11.93 -5.32 -15.81
C ARG A 16 10.68 -6.14 -16.09
N GLU A 17 10.64 -6.79 -17.24
CA GLU A 17 9.48 -7.57 -17.67
C GLU A 17 9.17 -8.72 -16.70
N TYR A 18 10.20 -9.38 -16.20
CA TYR A 18 10.03 -10.47 -15.25
C TYR A 18 9.61 -9.98 -13.86
N LEU A 19 10.23 -8.90 -13.37
CA LEU A 19 9.96 -8.37 -12.03
C LEU A 19 8.67 -7.53 -12.00
N LEU A 20 8.64 -6.44 -12.77
CA LEU A 20 7.53 -5.50 -12.76
C LEU A 20 6.34 -6.00 -13.57
N GLY A 21 6.57 -6.50 -14.78
CA GLY A 21 5.51 -6.98 -15.66
C GLY A 21 4.71 -8.14 -15.06
N THR A 22 5.33 -9.01 -14.26
CA THR A 22 4.62 -10.09 -13.56
C THR A 22 3.78 -9.55 -12.42
N LEU A 23 4.33 -8.65 -11.59
CA LEU A 23 3.60 -8.03 -10.48
C LEU A 23 2.41 -7.20 -10.98
N ILE A 24 2.62 -6.36 -12.00
CA ILE A 24 1.58 -5.54 -12.60
C ILE A 24 0.41 -6.41 -13.07
N ARG A 25 0.67 -7.48 -13.81
CA ARG A 25 -0.39 -8.39 -14.29
C ARG A 25 -1.17 -9.04 -13.15
N GLN A 26 -0.48 -9.48 -12.09
CA GLN A 26 -1.14 -10.07 -10.92
C GLN A 26 -2.05 -9.06 -10.21
N LEU A 27 -1.59 -7.84 -10.03
CA LEU A 27 -2.38 -6.76 -9.42
C LEU A 27 -3.55 -6.32 -10.32
N GLU A 28 -3.36 -6.27 -11.65
CA GLU A 28 -4.45 -5.98 -12.60
C GLU A 28 -5.56 -7.04 -12.54
N GLU A 29 -5.21 -8.32 -12.41
CA GLU A 29 -6.20 -9.39 -12.22
C GLU A 29 -6.98 -9.23 -10.91
N LEU A 30 -6.32 -8.80 -9.83
CA LEU A 30 -6.96 -8.49 -8.56
C LEU A 30 -7.86 -7.27 -8.68
N GLN A 31 -7.37 -6.18 -9.28
CA GLN A 31 -8.11 -4.93 -9.49
C GLN A 31 -9.41 -5.15 -10.27
N TYR A 32 -9.38 -5.99 -11.30
CA TYR A 32 -10.59 -6.30 -12.07
C TYR A 32 -11.71 -6.91 -11.22
N ARG A 33 -11.34 -7.61 -10.14
CA ARG A 33 -12.29 -8.22 -9.19
C ARG A 33 -12.83 -7.23 -8.15
N THR A 34 -12.14 -6.09 -7.92
CA THR A 34 -12.41 -5.14 -6.82
C THR A 34 -12.95 -3.78 -7.27
N THR A 35 -13.33 -3.64 -8.53
CA THR A 35 -13.86 -2.38 -9.08
C THR A 35 -15.08 -1.90 -8.28
N GLY A 36 -15.00 -0.69 -7.72
CA GLY A 36 -16.10 -0.08 -6.94
C GLY A 36 -15.83 0.08 -5.43
N SER A 37 -14.61 -0.24 -4.94
CA SER A 37 -14.30 -0.21 -3.51
C SER A 37 -14.48 1.16 -2.85
N GLN A 38 -14.09 2.26 -3.46
CA GLN A 38 -14.20 3.60 -2.86
C GLN A 38 -15.64 4.07 -2.66
N GLN A 39 -16.52 3.80 -3.62
CA GLN A 39 -17.93 4.13 -3.49
C GLN A 39 -18.58 3.30 -2.37
N ARG A 40 -18.24 2.01 -2.32
CA ARG A 40 -18.73 1.11 -1.27
C ARG A 40 -18.22 1.50 0.12
N ILE A 41 -16.99 1.97 0.27
CA ILE A 41 -16.47 2.50 1.54
C ILE A 41 -17.33 3.68 2.04
N LYS A 42 -17.68 4.63 1.17
CA LYS A 42 -18.52 5.76 1.54
C LYS A 42 -19.94 5.34 1.95
N GLU A 43 -20.48 4.32 1.31
CA GLU A 43 -21.79 3.74 1.68
C GLU A 43 -21.71 3.07 3.05
N ILE A 44 -20.69 2.24 3.30
CA ILE A 44 -20.45 1.59 4.58
C ILE A 44 -20.29 2.62 5.70
N ASP A 45 -19.54 3.71 5.49
CA ASP A 45 -19.35 4.76 6.49
C ASP A 45 -20.70 5.42 6.87
N ARG A 46 -21.60 5.63 5.90
CA ARG A 46 -22.96 6.14 6.16
C ARG A 46 -23.81 5.12 6.93
N GLU A 47 -23.79 3.86 6.50
CA GLU A 47 -24.52 2.79 7.20
C GLU A 47 -24.07 2.65 8.66
N ILE A 48 -22.74 2.70 8.93
CA ILE A 48 -22.22 2.66 10.30
C ILE A 48 -22.69 3.88 11.12
N ALA A 49 -22.68 5.09 10.53
CA ALA A 49 -23.14 6.29 11.20
C ALA A 49 -24.64 6.19 11.55
N ASP A 50 -25.47 5.71 10.64
CA ASP A 50 -26.90 5.54 10.84
C ASP A 50 -27.21 4.49 11.93
N LEU A 51 -26.54 3.33 11.90
CA LEU A 51 -26.70 2.30 12.92
C LEU A 51 -26.22 2.76 14.30
N THR A 52 -25.14 3.54 14.35
CA THR A 52 -24.63 4.14 15.59
C THR A 52 -25.64 5.14 16.16
N ALA A 53 -26.27 5.97 15.31
CA ALA A 53 -27.32 6.88 15.73
C ALA A 53 -28.55 6.14 16.26
N GLN A 54 -28.95 5.02 15.62
CA GLN A 54 -30.03 4.17 16.10
C GLN A 54 -29.70 3.58 17.48
N ASN A 55 -28.51 3.07 17.70
CA ASN A 55 -28.09 2.52 18.99
C ASN A 55 -28.10 3.59 20.09
N LEU A 56 -27.70 4.84 19.75
CA LEU A 56 -27.82 5.97 20.68
C LEU A 56 -29.28 6.27 21.06
N VAL A 57 -30.22 6.18 20.11
CA VAL A 57 -31.65 6.35 20.38
C VAL A 57 -32.17 5.24 21.29
N LEU A 58 -31.81 3.97 21.02
CA LEU A 58 -32.19 2.83 21.91
C LEU A 58 -31.68 3.04 23.33
N SER A 59 -30.42 3.46 23.49
CA SER A 59 -29.81 3.75 24.80
C SER A 59 -30.57 4.86 25.55
N ARG A 60 -31.02 5.92 24.86
CA ARG A 60 -31.84 7.00 25.45
C ARG A 60 -33.22 6.53 25.85
N LEU A 61 -33.89 5.67 25.06
CA LEU A 61 -35.20 5.11 25.38
C LEU A 61 -35.11 4.18 26.58
N HIS A 62 -34.07 3.36 26.65
CA HIS A 62 -33.81 2.52 27.82
C HIS A 62 -33.55 3.38 29.08
N GLY A 63 -32.72 4.41 29.00
CA GLY A 63 -32.44 5.33 30.12
C GLY A 63 -33.64 6.10 30.59
N LYS A 64 -34.65 6.31 29.73
CA LYS A 64 -35.95 6.90 30.11
C LYS A 64 -36.97 5.87 30.64
N GLY A 65 -36.64 4.59 30.74
CA GLY A 65 -37.55 3.53 31.17
C GLY A 65 -38.65 3.15 30.16
N VAL A 66 -38.55 3.66 28.91
CA VAL A 66 -39.52 3.34 27.84
C VAL A 66 -39.24 1.94 27.25
N LEU A 67 -37.99 1.53 27.23
CA LEU A 67 -37.54 0.22 26.72
C LEU A 67 -37.02 -0.62 27.90
N ASN A 68 -37.51 -1.86 28.03
CA ASN A 68 -37.00 -2.77 29.07
C ASN A 68 -35.59 -3.28 28.72
N ALA A 69 -34.87 -3.80 29.73
CA ALA A 69 -33.46 -4.21 29.56
C ALA A 69 -33.28 -5.36 28.54
N ALA A 70 -34.23 -6.32 28.52
CA ALA A 70 -34.12 -7.47 27.62
C ALA A 70 -34.24 -7.05 26.14
N ASP A 71 -35.25 -6.21 25.83
CA ASP A 71 -35.45 -5.68 24.49
C ASP A 71 -34.33 -4.75 24.07
N TYR A 72 -33.80 -3.93 24.99
CA TYR A 72 -32.65 -3.08 24.74
C TYR A 72 -31.43 -3.92 24.35
N THR A 73 -31.05 -4.92 25.15
CA THR A 73 -29.90 -5.78 24.88
C THR A 73 -30.07 -6.49 23.55
N ALA A 74 -31.23 -7.11 23.29
CA ALA A 74 -31.46 -7.84 22.04
C ALA A 74 -31.32 -6.93 20.79
N GLN A 75 -31.89 -5.72 20.85
CA GLN A 75 -31.80 -4.78 19.72
C GLN A 75 -30.41 -4.16 19.58
N SER A 76 -29.73 -3.81 20.68
CA SER A 76 -28.38 -3.27 20.69
C SER A 76 -27.37 -4.29 20.13
N ASP A 77 -27.49 -5.57 20.55
CA ASP A 77 -26.64 -6.64 20.06
C ASP A 77 -26.72 -6.82 18.52
N VAL A 78 -27.96 -6.75 17.99
CA VAL A 78 -28.19 -6.82 16.54
C VAL A 78 -27.50 -5.67 15.83
N LEU A 79 -27.61 -4.44 16.32
CA LEU A 79 -26.96 -3.27 15.73
C LEU A 79 -25.43 -3.34 15.84
N GLU A 80 -24.90 -3.75 16.99
CA GLU A 80 -23.46 -3.87 17.22
C GLU A 80 -22.83 -4.96 16.35
N ASN A 81 -23.50 -6.09 16.17
CA ASN A 81 -23.06 -7.14 15.26
C ASN A 81 -23.00 -6.62 13.83
N LYS A 82 -24.03 -5.89 13.38
CA LYS A 82 -24.07 -5.30 12.05
C LYS A 82 -22.97 -4.25 11.83
N ILE A 83 -22.74 -3.40 12.81
CA ILE A 83 -21.64 -2.42 12.78
C ILE A 83 -20.29 -3.14 12.69
N THR A 84 -20.11 -4.24 13.41
CA THR A 84 -18.88 -5.03 13.39
C THR A 84 -18.64 -5.66 12.02
N GLU A 85 -19.66 -6.26 11.40
CA GLU A 85 -19.61 -6.80 10.04
C GLU A 85 -19.20 -5.72 9.03
N LEU A 86 -19.85 -4.55 9.09
CA LEU A 86 -19.54 -3.42 8.21
C LEU A 86 -18.11 -2.88 8.40
N ARG A 87 -17.61 -2.86 9.63
CA ARG A 87 -16.19 -2.48 9.89
C ARG A 87 -15.21 -3.46 9.29
N ILE A 88 -15.50 -4.77 9.31
CA ILE A 88 -14.69 -5.79 8.67
C ILE A 88 -14.71 -5.59 7.15
N GLU A 89 -15.91 -5.43 6.57
CA GLU A 89 -16.07 -5.17 5.13
C GLU A 89 -15.31 -3.91 4.70
N ARG A 90 -15.43 -2.82 5.47
CA ARG A 90 -14.71 -1.56 5.24
C ARG A 90 -13.20 -1.76 5.20
N ARG A 91 -12.67 -2.50 6.18
CA ARG A 91 -11.22 -2.78 6.25
C ARG A 91 -10.73 -3.54 5.01
N THR A 92 -11.46 -4.54 4.57
CA THR A 92 -11.15 -5.28 3.34
C THR A 92 -11.12 -4.35 2.13
N LYS A 93 -12.13 -3.46 2.00
CA LYS A 93 -12.21 -2.51 0.88
C LYS A 93 -11.11 -1.44 0.88
N ILE A 94 -10.59 -1.06 2.05
CA ILE A 94 -9.44 -0.15 2.15
C ILE A 94 -8.17 -0.86 1.65
N THR A 95 -7.94 -2.12 2.05
CA THR A 95 -6.80 -2.90 1.53
C THR A 95 -6.84 -3.02 0.01
N ASP A 96 -8.02 -3.27 -0.58
CA ASP A 96 -8.21 -3.26 -2.04
C ASP A 96 -7.82 -1.90 -2.68
N SER A 97 -8.04 -0.78 -1.98
CA SER A 97 -7.68 0.57 -2.47
C SER A 97 -6.17 0.81 -2.44
N ASP A 98 -5.48 0.36 -1.40
CA ASP A 98 -4.02 0.48 -1.27
C ASP A 98 -3.31 -0.34 -2.37
N GLU A 99 -3.86 -1.52 -2.72
CA GLU A 99 -3.37 -2.33 -3.84
C GLU A 99 -3.49 -1.62 -5.19
N ASN A 100 -4.55 -0.82 -5.39
CA ASN A 100 -4.72 -0.02 -6.60
C ASN A 100 -3.69 1.12 -6.70
N GLU A 101 -3.38 1.80 -5.60
CA GLU A 101 -2.35 2.83 -5.56
C GLU A 101 -0.97 2.23 -5.88
N MET A 102 -0.63 1.11 -5.26
CA MET A 102 0.60 0.37 -5.54
C MET A 102 0.70 -0.06 -7.01
N LEU A 103 -0.41 -0.49 -7.64
CA LEU A 103 -0.43 -0.85 -9.05
C LEU A 103 -0.08 0.33 -9.96
N GLU A 104 -0.65 1.50 -9.70
CA GLU A 104 -0.36 2.71 -10.49
C GLU A 104 1.11 3.15 -10.32
N GLU A 105 1.66 3.08 -9.10
CA GLU A 105 3.08 3.37 -8.85
C GLU A 105 4.00 2.38 -9.59
N LEU A 106 3.67 1.09 -9.59
CA LEU A 106 4.43 0.08 -10.34
C LEU A 106 4.39 0.31 -11.85
N LYS A 107 3.25 0.74 -12.40
CA LYS A 107 3.13 1.11 -13.82
C LYS A 107 3.99 2.31 -14.14
N MET A 108 3.94 3.35 -13.32
CA MET A 108 4.79 4.54 -13.50
C MET A 108 6.28 4.18 -13.44
N LEU A 109 6.71 3.39 -12.46
CA LEU A 109 8.08 2.90 -12.35
C LEU A 109 8.50 2.09 -13.59
N ASN A 110 7.61 1.20 -14.07
CA ASN A 110 7.86 0.40 -15.26
C ASN A 110 8.03 1.27 -16.52
N ASP A 111 7.24 2.31 -16.68
CA ASP A 111 7.30 3.22 -17.82
C ASP A 111 8.58 4.10 -17.80
N ILE A 112 8.94 4.64 -16.61
CA ILE A 112 10.20 5.34 -16.42
C ILE A 112 11.40 4.46 -16.83
N LEU A 113 11.44 3.23 -16.33
CA LEU A 113 12.53 2.30 -16.61
C LEU A 113 12.55 1.79 -18.07
N LYS A 114 11.43 1.89 -18.78
CA LYS A 114 11.37 1.55 -20.20
C LYS A 114 12.01 2.60 -21.08
N GLU A 115 11.84 3.87 -20.74
CA GLU A 115 12.22 5.00 -21.56
C GLU A 115 13.62 5.55 -21.24
N VAL A 116 14.10 5.35 -19.99
CA VAL A 116 15.34 5.94 -19.53
C VAL A 116 16.57 5.19 -20.05
N GLU A 117 17.56 5.95 -20.54
CA GLU A 117 18.90 5.43 -20.79
C GLU A 117 19.78 5.64 -19.55
N ILE A 118 20.12 4.55 -18.87
CA ILE A 118 20.92 4.64 -17.64
C ILE A 118 22.39 4.87 -17.99
N GLY A 119 22.84 6.11 -17.81
CA GLY A 119 24.24 6.54 -18.00
C GLY A 119 25.21 5.95 -16.95
N ILE A 120 26.49 6.33 -17.09
CA ILE A 120 27.55 5.94 -16.12
C ILE A 120 27.45 6.82 -14.86
N ASP A 121 27.08 8.08 -15.04
CA ASP A 121 26.96 9.07 -13.97
C ASP A 121 25.64 8.89 -13.21
N PHE A 122 25.62 9.44 -12.00
CA PHE A 122 24.42 9.42 -11.15
C PHE A 122 23.39 10.41 -11.70
N ASP A 123 22.20 9.91 -11.97
CA ASP A 123 21.04 10.71 -12.36
C ASP A 123 20.15 10.99 -11.13
N ALA A 124 20.18 12.24 -10.68
CA ALA A 124 19.41 12.67 -9.51
C ALA A 124 17.89 12.65 -9.77
N MET A 125 17.46 13.01 -10.99
CA MET A 125 16.04 13.00 -11.34
C MET A 125 15.49 11.58 -11.38
N LEU A 126 16.21 10.66 -12.00
CA LEU A 126 15.84 9.25 -12.01
C LEU A 126 15.78 8.69 -10.59
N PHE A 127 16.73 9.08 -9.73
CA PHE A 127 16.75 8.66 -8.34
C PHE A 127 15.49 9.14 -7.58
N GLU A 128 15.16 10.42 -7.67
CA GLU A 128 13.98 11.01 -7.01
C GLU A 128 12.65 10.43 -7.52
N GLN A 129 12.59 10.02 -8.79
CA GLN A 129 11.40 9.43 -9.39
C GLN A 129 11.20 7.94 -9.08
N THR A 130 12.27 7.25 -8.68
CA THR A 130 12.22 5.78 -8.54
C THR A 130 12.44 5.28 -7.12
N VAL A 131 13.03 6.09 -6.23
CA VAL A 131 13.40 5.68 -4.86
C VAL A 131 12.64 6.50 -3.83
N ASP A 132 11.82 5.85 -3.04
CA ASP A 132 11.08 6.46 -1.92
C ASP A 132 11.99 6.67 -0.70
N SER A 133 12.78 5.65 -0.38
CA SER A 133 13.70 5.71 0.76
C SER A 133 14.84 4.70 0.64
N ILE A 134 15.86 4.89 1.48
CA ILE A 134 16.99 3.96 1.60
C ILE A 134 17.18 3.58 3.06
N THR A 135 17.26 2.28 3.33
CA THR A 135 17.66 1.76 4.62
C THR A 135 19.12 1.31 4.56
N VAL A 136 19.91 1.70 5.56
CA VAL A 136 21.29 1.26 5.73
C VAL A 136 21.30 0.08 6.69
N ASP A 137 21.37 -1.13 6.17
CA ASP A 137 21.32 -2.36 6.98
C ASP A 137 22.68 -2.65 7.64
N SER A 138 23.77 -2.30 6.93
CA SER A 138 25.14 -2.43 7.45
C SER A 138 26.08 -1.51 6.66
N ASN A 139 27.37 -1.46 7.04
CA ASN A 139 28.38 -0.69 6.28
C ASN A 139 28.57 -1.16 4.83
N GLU A 140 28.06 -2.35 4.50
CA GLU A 140 28.22 -2.97 3.17
C GLU A 140 26.90 -3.19 2.43
N LEU A 141 25.74 -2.99 3.08
CA LEU A 141 24.44 -3.30 2.52
C LEU A 141 23.51 -2.12 2.64
N LEU A 142 22.93 -1.72 1.51
CA LEU A 142 21.84 -0.74 1.40
C LEU A 142 20.61 -1.43 0.85
N THR A 143 19.45 -1.15 1.44
CA THR A 143 18.16 -1.54 0.86
C THR A 143 17.49 -0.31 0.27
N PHE A 144 17.26 -0.32 -1.04
CA PHE A 144 16.50 0.69 -1.77
C PHE A 144 15.03 0.31 -1.76
N HIS A 145 14.20 1.21 -1.25
CA HIS A 145 12.74 1.10 -1.32
C HIS A 145 12.28 1.92 -2.53
N LEU A 146 11.76 1.23 -3.53
CA LEU A 146 11.28 1.83 -4.76
C LEU A 146 9.78 2.09 -4.69
N ALA A 147 9.30 3.01 -5.53
CA ALA A 147 7.88 3.22 -5.76
C ALA A 147 7.18 1.88 -6.06
N GLY A 148 5.94 1.72 -5.57
CA GLY A 148 5.20 0.46 -5.67
C GLY A 148 5.63 -0.62 -4.67
N GLY A 149 6.31 -0.23 -3.57
CA GLY A 149 6.60 -1.09 -2.42
C GLY A 149 7.71 -2.12 -2.65
N ILE A 150 8.50 -2.01 -3.71
CA ILE A 150 9.61 -2.93 -4.02
C ILE A 150 10.82 -2.58 -3.17
N SER A 151 11.38 -3.56 -2.45
CA SER A 151 12.58 -3.38 -1.64
C SER A 151 13.73 -4.24 -2.19
N LEU A 152 14.85 -3.61 -2.54
CA LEU A 152 15.98 -4.26 -3.18
C LEU A 152 17.28 -4.02 -2.39
N PRO A 153 17.86 -5.07 -1.81
CA PRO A 153 19.16 -4.96 -1.16
C PRO A 153 20.30 -4.93 -2.19
N GLU A 154 21.25 -4.01 -2.03
CA GLU A 154 22.43 -3.90 -2.87
C GLU A 154 23.68 -3.68 -2.01
N LYS A 155 24.77 -4.39 -2.36
CA LYS A 155 26.04 -4.27 -1.67
C LYS A 155 26.79 -3.01 -2.10
N ILE A 156 27.32 -2.27 -1.13
CA ILE A 156 28.24 -1.18 -1.37
C ILE A 156 29.60 -1.80 -1.76
N ARG A 157 29.99 -1.68 -3.03
CA ARG A 157 31.36 -2.06 -3.42
C ARG A 157 32.31 -0.99 -2.89
N GLU A 158 33.19 -1.34 -1.96
CA GLU A 158 34.35 -0.51 -1.66
C GLU A 158 35.18 -0.34 -2.95
N LYS A 159 35.49 0.92 -3.31
CA LYS A 159 36.56 1.18 -4.30
C LYS A 159 37.82 0.56 -3.70
N GLY A 160 38.33 -0.49 -4.34
CA GLY A 160 39.58 -1.13 -3.93
C GLY A 160 40.62 -0.06 -3.63
N ARG A 161 41.17 -0.06 -2.42
CA ARG A 161 42.34 0.73 -2.07
C ARG A 161 43.43 0.34 -3.09
N CYS A 162 43.73 1.22 -4.02
CA CYS A 162 44.96 1.11 -4.79
C CYS A 162 46.12 1.23 -3.77
N TYR A 163 46.68 0.09 -3.39
CA TYR A 163 47.99 0.07 -2.75
C TYR A 163 48.98 0.64 -3.79
N ARG A 164 49.37 1.90 -3.63
CA ARG A 164 50.61 2.39 -4.23
C ARG A 164 51.77 1.68 -3.50
N GLN A 165 52.47 0.78 -4.20
CA GLN A 165 53.83 0.39 -3.87
C GLN A 165 54.76 1.51 -4.31
#